data_9a1da6adc9a444c074f91706cf1a2b28
#
_entry.id   9a1da6adc9a444c074f91706cf1a2b28
#
_cell.length_a   1.000
_cell.length_b   1.000
_cell.length_c   1.000
_cell.angle_alpha   90.00
_cell.angle_beta   90.00
_cell.angle_gamma   90.00
#
_symmetry.space_group_name_H-M   'P 1'
#
loop_
_entity.id
_entity.type
_entity.pdbx_description
1 polymer ?
#
loop_
_entity_poly.entity_id
_entity_poly.type
_entity_poly.pdbx_seq_one_letter_code
_entity_poly.pdbx_strand_id
1 'polypeptide(L)'
;MKLVYDIADKPPIRKNLIYAFQQLLAIMAATLLVPILVDGTGVYMSQPAALCGAGFGTLFYIFIATRQKSPVFLGSSFAFIAPLSGAVAFGFLGIFLGAVFAGLVYVAIALIIKKTGSAWVNRLLPPVVIGPVVALIG
;
A
#
# COMPACT_ATOMS: atom_id res chain seq x y z
N MET A 1 23.84 -10.54 3.09
CA MET A 1 23.88 -9.67 1.90
C MET A 1 24.13 -8.25 2.39
N LYS A 2 25.21 -7.59 1.93
CA LYS A 2 25.50 -6.20 2.35
C LYS A 2 24.64 -5.28 1.51
N LEU A 3 23.77 -4.49 2.13
CA LEU A 3 22.99 -3.47 1.43
C LEU A 3 23.95 -2.40 0.89
N VAL A 4 23.67 -1.86 -0.28
CA VAL A 4 24.47 -0.77 -0.89
C VAL A 4 24.23 0.53 -0.15
N TYR A 5 22.99 0.73 0.35
CA TYR A 5 22.59 1.85 1.20
C TYR A 5 21.63 1.32 2.27
N ASP A 6 21.79 1.82 3.48
CA ASP A 6 20.87 1.56 4.59
C ASP A 6 19.81 2.69 4.70
N ILE A 7 18.80 2.50 5.55
CA ILE A 7 17.68 3.45 5.73
C ILE A 7 18.19 4.84 6.17
N ALA A 8 19.29 4.88 6.95
CA ALA A 8 19.90 6.11 7.43
C ALA A 8 20.83 6.80 6.42
N ASP A 9 21.19 6.10 5.34
CA ASP A 9 22.14 6.62 4.36
C ASP A 9 21.49 7.65 3.44
N LYS A 10 22.28 8.66 3.06
CA LYS A 10 21.88 9.71 2.11
C LYS A 10 22.63 9.52 0.81
N PRO A 11 22.11 8.76 -0.15
CA PRO A 11 22.77 8.63 -1.45
C PRO A 11 22.86 9.98 -2.18
N PRO A 12 23.84 10.17 -3.07
CA PRO A 12 23.96 11.39 -3.85
C PRO A 12 22.72 11.60 -4.73
N ILE A 13 22.35 12.85 -4.94
CA ILE A 13 21.08 13.26 -5.58
C ILE A 13 20.83 12.58 -6.94
N ARG A 14 21.89 12.36 -7.72
CA ARG A 14 21.78 11.64 -9.01
C ARG A 14 21.28 10.21 -8.85
N LYS A 15 21.79 9.48 -7.85
CA LYS A 15 21.33 8.11 -7.56
C LYS A 15 19.93 8.11 -6.98
N ASN A 16 19.60 9.08 -6.13
CA ASN A 16 18.25 9.24 -5.61
C ASN A 16 17.22 9.44 -6.72
N LEU A 17 17.51 10.29 -7.71
CA LEU A 17 16.64 10.50 -8.85
C LEU A 17 16.44 9.22 -9.68
N ILE A 18 17.52 8.46 -9.92
CA ILE A 18 17.44 7.19 -10.65
C ILE A 18 16.56 6.18 -9.88
N TYR A 19 16.78 6.03 -8.58
CA TYR A 19 15.98 5.13 -7.75
C TYR A 19 14.52 5.57 -7.64
N ALA A 20 14.28 6.88 -7.52
CA ALA A 20 12.91 7.42 -7.51
C ALA A 20 12.19 7.14 -8.83
N PHE A 21 12.85 7.33 -9.96
CA PHE A 21 12.30 7.04 -11.29
C PHE A 21 12.05 5.54 -11.48
N GLN A 22 13.00 4.70 -11.07
CA GLN A 22 12.84 3.24 -11.11
C GLN A 22 11.64 2.80 -10.26
N GLN A 23 11.52 3.33 -9.05
CA GLN A 23 10.41 3.01 -8.17
C GLN A 23 9.07 3.48 -8.75
N LEU A 24 9.02 4.69 -9.31
CA LEU A 24 7.84 5.23 -9.96
C LEU A 24 7.37 4.32 -11.11
N LEU A 25 8.28 3.87 -11.98
CA LEU A 25 7.92 2.95 -13.06
C LEU A 25 7.43 1.61 -12.54
N ALA A 26 8.06 1.06 -11.50
CA ALA A 26 7.71 -0.24 -10.95
C ALA A 26 6.28 -0.27 -10.37
N ILE A 27 5.86 0.81 -9.69
CA ILE A 27 4.56 0.84 -9.00
C ILE A 27 3.46 1.53 -9.80
N MET A 28 3.81 2.30 -10.83
CA MET A 28 2.84 3.03 -11.65
C MET A 28 1.85 2.08 -12.32
N ALA A 29 2.34 0.97 -12.89
CA ALA A 29 1.50 -0.01 -13.58
C ALA A 29 0.43 -0.60 -12.63
N ALA A 30 0.81 -1.04 -11.44
CA ALA A 30 -0.11 -1.59 -10.46
C ALA A 30 -1.11 -0.53 -9.96
N THR A 31 -0.65 0.70 -9.72
CA THR A 31 -1.51 1.78 -9.23
C THR A 31 -2.55 2.22 -10.25
N LEU A 32 -2.21 2.20 -11.54
CA LEU A 32 -3.13 2.54 -12.64
C LEU A 32 -4.10 1.41 -12.96
N LEU A 33 -3.67 0.15 -12.80
CA LEU A 33 -4.46 -1.01 -13.18
C LEU A 33 -5.66 -1.24 -12.27
N VAL A 34 -5.52 -0.99 -10.96
CA VAL A 34 -6.60 -1.24 -9.98
C VAL A 34 -7.86 -0.41 -10.28
N PRO A 35 -7.81 0.92 -10.51
CA PRO A 35 -8.98 1.68 -10.91
C PRO A 35 -9.67 1.16 -12.18
N ILE A 36 -8.88 0.72 -13.17
CA ILE A 36 -9.42 0.16 -14.42
C ILE A 36 -10.17 -1.14 -14.17
N LEU A 37 -9.62 -2.02 -13.34
CA LEU A 37 -10.23 -3.32 -13.05
C LEU A 37 -11.45 -3.22 -12.14
N VAL A 38 -11.47 -2.22 -11.25
CA VAL A 38 -12.56 -2.02 -10.28
C VAL A 38 -13.71 -1.24 -10.92
N ASP A 39 -13.40 -0.16 -11.59
CA ASP A 39 -14.37 0.73 -12.24
C ASP A 39 -13.92 1.04 -13.66
N GLY A 40 -14.22 0.13 -14.59
CA GLY A 40 -13.87 0.28 -16.00
C GLY A 40 -14.52 1.50 -16.68
N THR A 41 -15.52 2.12 -16.03
CA THR A 41 -16.18 3.32 -16.55
C THR A 41 -15.43 4.61 -16.19
N GLY A 42 -14.56 4.57 -15.17
CA GLY A 42 -13.84 5.73 -14.66
C GLY A 42 -14.71 6.78 -13.97
N VAL A 43 -15.97 6.46 -13.68
CA VAL A 43 -16.92 7.38 -13.05
C VAL A 43 -16.64 7.57 -11.58
N TYR A 44 -16.34 6.48 -10.86
CA TYR A 44 -16.12 6.51 -9.42
C TYR A 44 -14.64 6.45 -9.04
N MET A 45 -13.80 5.82 -9.86
CA MET A 45 -12.37 5.68 -9.64
C MET A 45 -11.57 6.11 -10.86
N SER A 46 -10.93 7.27 -10.79
CA SER A 46 -10.06 7.75 -11.87
C SER A 46 -8.58 7.41 -11.60
N GLN A 47 -7.85 7.09 -12.66
CA GLN A 47 -6.41 6.79 -12.60
C GLN A 47 -5.57 7.96 -12.03
N PRO A 48 -5.79 9.22 -12.44
CA PRO A 48 -5.06 10.34 -11.86
C PRO A 48 -5.32 10.52 -10.37
N ALA A 49 -6.57 10.32 -9.92
CA ALA A 49 -6.91 10.39 -8.50
C ALA A 49 -6.22 9.28 -7.69
N ALA A 50 -6.10 8.07 -8.24
CA ALA A 50 -5.39 6.97 -7.60
C ALA A 50 -3.89 7.26 -7.44
N LEU A 51 -3.24 7.84 -8.47
CA LEU A 51 -1.84 8.26 -8.40
C LEU A 51 -1.63 9.38 -7.38
N CYS A 52 -2.48 10.40 -7.39
CA CYS A 52 -2.44 11.49 -6.40
C CYS A 52 -2.64 10.94 -4.98
N GLY A 53 -3.64 10.08 -4.78
CA GLY A 53 -3.91 9.45 -3.49
C GLY A 53 -2.75 8.61 -2.99
N ALA A 54 -2.12 7.81 -3.84
CA ALA A 54 -0.93 7.03 -3.51
C ALA A 54 0.26 7.95 -3.13
N GLY A 55 0.47 9.04 -3.87
CA GLY A 55 1.51 10.02 -3.59
C GLY A 55 1.31 10.72 -2.24
N PHE A 56 0.13 11.31 -2.02
CA PHE A 56 -0.20 11.99 -0.76
C PHE A 56 -0.21 11.02 0.42
N GLY A 57 -0.78 9.82 0.27
CA GLY A 57 -0.80 8.79 1.30
C GLY A 57 0.62 8.36 1.68
N THR A 58 1.50 8.18 0.70
CA THR A 58 2.92 7.83 0.95
C THR A 58 3.66 8.95 1.67
N LEU A 59 3.49 10.21 1.26
CA LEU A 59 4.11 11.35 1.95
C LEU A 59 3.61 11.47 3.38
N PHE A 60 2.30 11.37 3.60
CA PHE A 60 1.71 11.37 4.93
C PHE A 60 2.29 10.25 5.81
N TYR A 61 2.38 9.03 5.27
CA TYR A 61 2.92 7.88 5.98
C TYR A 61 4.39 8.10 6.36
N ILE A 62 5.24 8.50 5.40
CA ILE A 62 6.67 8.67 5.64
C ILE A 62 6.94 9.80 6.64
N PHE A 63 6.32 10.96 6.47
CA PHE A 63 6.64 12.13 7.30
C PHE A 63 5.92 12.13 8.65
N ILE A 64 4.67 11.69 8.71
CA ILE A 64 3.84 11.81 9.91
C ILE A 64 3.79 10.49 10.69
N ALA A 65 3.42 9.39 10.04
CA ALA A 65 3.20 8.13 10.72
C ALA A 65 4.52 7.47 11.17
N THR A 66 5.50 7.38 10.28
CA THR A 66 6.77 6.68 10.56
C THR A 66 7.92 7.58 10.92
N ARG A 67 7.78 8.90 10.78
CA ARG A 67 8.86 9.88 11.01
C ARG A 67 10.16 9.45 10.32
N GLN A 68 10.07 9.05 9.05
CA GLN A 68 11.19 8.60 8.21
C GLN A 68 11.90 7.31 8.67
N LYS A 69 11.31 6.54 9.59
CA LYS A 69 11.92 5.28 10.06
C LYS A 69 11.65 4.09 9.14
N SER A 70 10.59 4.14 8.34
CA SER A 70 10.19 3.07 7.43
C SER A 70 9.76 3.67 6.08
N PRO A 71 10.68 3.75 5.11
CA PRO A 71 10.38 4.28 3.78
C PRO A 71 9.63 3.23 2.95
N VAL A 72 8.32 3.15 3.12
CA VAL A 72 7.44 2.26 2.36
C VAL A 72 6.52 3.10 1.48
N PHE A 73 6.38 2.71 0.22
CA PHE A 73 5.41 3.31 -0.69
C PHE A 73 4.04 2.69 -0.45
N LEU A 74 3.01 3.55 -0.35
CA LEU A 74 1.62 3.12 -0.24
C LEU A 74 0.97 3.22 -1.63
N GLY A 75 0.78 2.07 -2.25
CA GLY A 75 0.12 1.96 -3.55
C GLY A 75 -1.15 1.13 -3.50
N SER A 76 -1.73 0.90 -4.66
CA SER A 76 -2.90 0.04 -4.81
C SER A 76 -2.54 -1.43 -4.53
N SER A 77 -3.47 -2.17 -3.92
CA SER A 77 -3.32 -3.59 -3.65
C SER A 77 -4.32 -4.40 -4.47
N PHE A 78 -3.84 -5.41 -5.18
CA PHE A 78 -4.69 -6.34 -5.94
C PHE A 78 -5.65 -7.13 -5.05
N ALA A 79 -5.31 -7.35 -3.79
CA ALA A 79 -6.19 -8.02 -2.83
C ALA A 79 -7.51 -7.26 -2.59
N PHE A 80 -7.54 -5.95 -2.83
CA PHE A 80 -8.73 -5.12 -2.68
C PHE A 80 -9.59 -5.02 -3.93
N ILE A 81 -9.20 -5.59 -5.08
CA ILE A 81 -9.98 -5.51 -6.32
C ILE A 81 -11.36 -6.11 -6.13
N ALA A 82 -11.46 -7.35 -5.63
CA ALA A 82 -12.75 -8.02 -5.46
C ALA A 82 -13.69 -7.28 -4.48
N PRO A 83 -13.27 -6.90 -3.26
CA PRO A 83 -14.14 -6.12 -2.37
C PRO A 83 -14.49 -4.73 -2.91
N LEU A 84 -13.58 -4.05 -3.60
CA LEU A 84 -13.86 -2.74 -4.21
C LEU A 84 -14.84 -2.85 -5.38
N SER A 85 -14.72 -3.87 -6.24
CA SER A 85 -15.67 -4.11 -7.33
C SER A 85 -17.09 -4.35 -6.80
N GLY A 86 -17.24 -5.06 -5.67
CA GLY A 86 -18.52 -5.17 -4.98
C GLY A 86 -19.03 -3.84 -4.41
N ALA A 87 -18.12 -2.99 -3.92
CA ALA A 87 -18.46 -1.69 -3.34
C ALA A 87 -18.88 -0.65 -4.40
N VAL A 88 -18.35 -0.75 -5.63
CA VAL A 88 -18.70 0.13 -6.76
C VAL A 88 -20.22 0.07 -7.06
N ALA A 89 -20.87 -1.08 -6.86
CA ALA A 89 -22.30 -1.21 -7.04
C ALA A 89 -23.12 -0.25 -6.16
N PHE A 90 -22.56 0.19 -5.02
CA PHE A 90 -23.16 1.19 -4.11
C PHE A 90 -22.67 2.62 -4.37
N GLY A 91 -21.96 2.85 -5.49
CA GLY A 91 -21.41 4.13 -5.88
C GLY A 91 -20.25 4.59 -5.00
N PHE A 92 -19.95 5.88 -5.05
CA PHE A 92 -18.82 6.50 -4.31
C PHE A 92 -18.89 6.25 -2.79
N LEU A 93 -20.10 6.32 -2.21
CA LEU A 93 -20.29 6.05 -0.78
C LEU A 93 -19.90 4.62 -0.40
N GLY A 94 -20.20 3.63 -1.24
CA GLY A 94 -19.82 2.24 -1.01
C GLY A 94 -18.31 2.08 -0.95
N ILE A 95 -17.59 2.65 -1.91
CA ILE A 95 -16.12 2.63 -1.97
C ILE A 95 -15.52 3.33 -0.73
N PHE A 96 -16.03 4.52 -0.39
CA PHE A 96 -15.54 5.30 0.75
C PHE A 96 -15.76 4.56 2.08
N LEU A 97 -16.96 4.06 2.33
CA LEU A 97 -17.27 3.29 3.54
C LEU A 97 -16.46 2.00 3.60
N GLY A 98 -16.32 1.29 2.47
CA GLY A 98 -15.49 0.09 2.39
C GLY A 98 -14.03 0.37 2.78
N ALA A 99 -13.46 1.46 2.28
CA ALA A 99 -12.10 1.87 2.65
C ALA A 99 -11.97 2.24 4.14
N VAL A 100 -12.97 2.95 4.70
CA VAL A 100 -12.99 3.31 6.13
C VAL A 100 -13.07 2.05 6.99
N PHE A 101 -13.96 1.11 6.68
CA PHE A 101 -14.06 -0.15 7.43
C PHE A 101 -12.79 -0.98 7.35
N ALA A 102 -12.18 -1.09 6.17
CA ALA A 102 -10.89 -1.75 6.02
C ALA A 102 -9.81 -1.09 6.90
N GLY A 103 -9.76 0.24 6.91
CA GLY A 103 -8.85 0.99 7.78
C GLY A 103 -9.09 0.71 9.27
N LEU A 104 -10.36 0.67 9.71
CA LEU A 104 -10.71 0.35 11.09
C LEU A 104 -10.26 -1.06 11.51
N VAL A 105 -10.36 -2.05 10.61
CA VAL A 105 -9.85 -3.39 10.86
C VAL A 105 -8.34 -3.37 11.12
N TYR A 106 -7.57 -2.63 10.32
CA TYR A 106 -6.13 -2.49 10.55
C TYR A 106 -5.82 -1.78 11.88
N VAL A 107 -6.60 -0.76 12.24
CA VAL A 107 -6.46 -0.10 13.55
C VAL A 107 -6.74 -1.08 14.69
N ALA A 108 -7.80 -1.89 14.59
CA ALA A 108 -8.13 -2.91 15.59
C ALA A 108 -7.00 -3.93 15.74
N ILE A 109 -6.45 -4.44 14.63
CA ILE A 109 -5.29 -5.36 14.64
C ILE A 109 -4.08 -4.70 15.29
N ALA A 110 -3.79 -3.44 14.95
CA ALA A 110 -2.68 -2.70 15.53
C ALA A 110 -2.82 -2.53 17.06
N LEU A 111 -4.04 -2.26 17.54
CA LEU A 111 -4.32 -2.18 18.98
C LEU A 111 -4.15 -3.52 19.69
N ILE A 112 -4.58 -4.62 19.05
CA ILE A 112 -4.38 -5.97 19.58
C ILE A 112 -2.87 -6.28 19.66
N ILE A 113 -2.11 -5.99 18.60
CA ILE A 113 -0.65 -6.20 18.59
C ILE A 113 0.04 -5.35 19.66
N LYS A 114 -0.40 -4.11 19.87
CA LYS A 114 0.13 -3.24 20.91
C LYS A 114 -0.08 -3.81 22.33
N LYS A 115 -1.19 -4.52 22.57
CA LYS A 115 -1.52 -5.12 23.86
C LYS A 115 -0.86 -6.50 24.07
N THR A 116 -0.89 -7.34 23.06
CA THR A 116 -0.45 -8.76 23.14
C THR A 116 0.95 -9.01 22.60
N GLY A 117 1.58 -8.02 21.97
CA GLY A 117 2.85 -8.18 21.28
C GLY A 117 2.69 -8.82 19.90
N SER A 118 3.78 -8.86 19.13
CA SER A 118 3.80 -9.39 17.74
C SER A 118 4.09 -10.89 17.64
N ALA A 119 4.38 -11.56 18.75
CA ALA A 119 4.80 -12.98 18.75
C ALA A 119 3.73 -13.92 18.16
N TRP A 120 2.45 -13.68 18.44
CA TRP A 120 1.36 -14.48 17.90
C TRP A 120 1.18 -14.28 16.39
N VAL A 121 1.44 -13.08 15.86
CA VAL A 121 1.40 -12.79 14.42
C VAL A 121 2.46 -13.59 13.69
N ASN A 122 3.68 -13.61 14.20
CA ASN A 122 4.78 -14.40 13.63
C ASN A 122 4.51 -15.91 13.68
N ARG A 123 3.72 -16.36 14.66
CA ARG A 123 3.32 -17.76 14.78
C ARG A 123 2.18 -18.09 13.81
N LEU A 124 1.26 -17.17 13.59
CA LEU A 124 0.12 -17.35 12.68
C LEU A 124 0.55 -17.21 11.21
N LEU A 125 1.46 -16.28 10.94
CA LEU A 125 1.98 -15.96 9.60
C LEU A 125 3.51 -16.17 9.57
N PRO A 126 3.97 -17.42 9.55
CA PRO A 126 5.40 -17.69 9.42
C PRO A 126 5.91 -17.25 8.04
N PRO A 127 7.20 -16.89 7.90
CA PRO A 127 7.78 -16.43 6.63
C PRO A 127 7.56 -17.37 5.44
N VAL A 128 7.47 -18.68 5.72
CA VAL A 128 7.18 -19.71 4.71
C VAL A 128 5.79 -19.54 4.06
N VAL A 129 4.82 -18.99 4.81
CA VAL A 129 3.47 -18.71 4.31
C VAL A 129 3.42 -17.32 3.66
N ILE A 130 4.06 -16.33 4.28
CA ILE A 130 4.04 -14.93 3.78
C ILE A 130 4.68 -14.84 2.38
N GLY A 131 5.81 -15.50 2.15
CA GLY A 131 6.53 -15.44 0.89
C GLY A 131 5.67 -15.85 -0.32
N PRO A 132 5.10 -17.06 -0.36
CA PRO A 132 4.21 -17.50 -1.45
C PRO A 132 2.96 -16.64 -1.59
N VAL A 133 2.34 -16.21 -0.47
CA VAL A 133 1.13 -15.35 -0.52
C VAL A 133 1.44 -14.01 -1.17
N VAL A 134 2.54 -13.36 -0.78
CA VAL A 134 2.97 -12.09 -1.41
C VAL A 134 3.29 -12.29 -2.89
N ALA A 135 3.94 -13.38 -3.26
CA ALA A 135 4.24 -13.69 -4.66
C ALA A 135 2.99 -13.96 -5.52
N LEU A 136 1.90 -14.48 -4.93
CA LEU A 136 0.64 -14.76 -5.62
C LEU A 136 -0.26 -13.52 -5.74
N ILE A 137 -0.18 -12.62 -4.78
CA ILE A 137 -0.99 -11.38 -4.79
C ILE A 137 -0.36 -10.31 -5.70
N GLY A 138 0.93 -10.36 -5.94
CA GLY A 138 1.68 -9.47 -6.83
C GLY A 138 2.59 -8.55 -6.07
#